data_33218552f45539e0406ef3cd270e1f7b
#
_entry.id   33218552f45539e0406ef3cd270e1f7b
#
_cell.length_a   1.000
_cell.length_b   1.000
_cell.length_c   1.000
_cell.angle_alpha   90.00
_cell.angle_beta   90.00
_cell.angle_gamma   90.00
#
_symmetry.space_group_name_H-M   'P 1'
#
loop_
_entity.id
_entity.type
_entity.pdbx_description
1 polymer ?
#
loop_
_entity_poly.entity_id
_entity_poly.type
_entity_poly.pdbx_seq_one_letter_code
_entity_poly.pdbx_strand_id
1 'polypeptide(L)'
;LGVVSVGFATWMAVRINGHDREGLPFHLMAGLPGYILWLFREIAVSNISTIRLILVGQADPVLFRVPYTQKTAAGVATYANSITLTPGTVTVEITEGEFLVHAVSRELADDVKSGGMDEKVTRIEGVSG
;
A
#
# COMPACT_ATOMS: atom_id res chain seq x y z
N LEU A 1 -18.55 -0.49 -14.43
CA LEU A 1 -19.12 -0.29 -13.07
C LEU A 1 -18.10 0.25 -12.07
N GLY A 2 -16.87 -0.23 -12.03
CA GLY A 2 -15.84 0.25 -11.09
C GLY A 2 -15.43 1.71 -11.31
N VAL A 3 -15.27 2.14 -12.56
CA VAL A 3 -14.91 3.52 -12.91
C VAL A 3 -16.03 4.50 -12.54
N VAL A 4 -17.27 4.12 -12.75
CA VAL A 4 -18.45 4.92 -12.40
C VAL A 4 -18.58 5.05 -10.88
N SER A 5 -18.36 3.95 -10.14
CA SER A 5 -18.40 3.95 -8.67
C SER A 5 -17.30 4.82 -8.07
N VAL A 6 -16.08 4.73 -8.58
CA VAL A 6 -14.97 5.58 -8.15
C VAL A 6 -15.22 7.05 -8.50
N GLY A 7 -15.71 7.32 -9.68
CA GLY A 7 -16.08 8.67 -10.11
C GLY A 7 -17.18 9.28 -9.23
N PHE A 8 -18.21 8.51 -8.91
CA PHE A 8 -19.30 8.95 -8.03
C PHE A 8 -18.82 9.16 -6.59
N ALA A 9 -18.02 8.25 -6.04
CA ALA A 9 -17.45 8.38 -4.71
C ALA A 9 -16.53 9.60 -4.61
N THR A 10 -15.70 9.84 -5.60
CA THR A 10 -14.82 11.01 -5.66
C THR A 10 -15.62 12.31 -5.76
N TRP A 11 -16.65 12.34 -6.63
CA TRP A 11 -17.54 13.50 -6.77
C TRP A 11 -18.27 13.80 -5.45
N MET A 12 -18.77 12.76 -4.78
CA MET A 12 -19.46 12.89 -3.51
C MET A 12 -18.51 13.37 -2.38
N ALA A 13 -17.30 12.84 -2.32
CA ALA A 13 -16.27 13.24 -1.37
C ALA A 13 -15.88 14.72 -1.54
N VAL A 14 -15.69 15.16 -2.78
CA VAL A 14 -15.42 16.59 -3.11
C VAL A 14 -16.58 17.49 -2.70
N ARG A 15 -17.81 17.02 -2.87
CA ARG A 15 -18.98 17.81 -2.55
C ARG A 15 -19.25 17.93 -1.04
N ILE A 16 -18.96 16.88 -0.29
CA ILE A 16 -19.09 16.86 1.19
C ILE A 16 -17.98 17.69 1.84
N ASN A 17 -16.74 17.56 1.36
CA ASN A 17 -15.59 18.32 1.84
C ASN A 17 -15.58 19.81 1.43
N GLY A 18 -16.46 20.22 0.54
CA GLY A 18 -16.58 21.61 0.13
C GLY A 18 -17.01 22.58 1.25
N HIS A 19 -17.37 22.07 2.43
CA HIS A 19 -17.78 22.89 3.58
C HIS A 19 -16.73 22.96 4.69
N ASP A 20 -15.73 22.05 4.70
CA ASP A 20 -14.64 22.10 5.64
C ASP A 20 -13.47 22.90 5.06
N ARG A 21 -13.33 24.12 5.54
CA ARG A 21 -12.27 25.06 5.19
C ARG A 21 -10.88 24.65 5.71
N GLU A 22 -10.70 23.43 6.16
CA GLU A 22 -9.39 22.93 6.54
C GLU A 22 -8.71 22.30 5.33
N GLY A 23 -8.07 23.18 4.64
CA GLY A 23 -7.05 23.08 3.62
C GLY A 23 -6.67 21.71 3.10
N LEU A 24 -7.38 21.18 2.10
CA LEU A 24 -6.71 20.36 1.10
C LEU A 24 -5.68 21.26 0.41
N PRO A 25 -4.38 20.98 0.54
CA PRO A 25 -3.38 21.82 -0.09
C PRO A 25 -3.52 21.72 -1.60
N PHE A 26 -3.98 22.78 -2.24
CA PHE A 26 -4.15 22.89 -3.70
C PHE A 26 -2.89 22.55 -4.50
N HIS A 27 -1.71 22.65 -3.88
CA HIS A 27 -0.45 22.25 -4.50
C HIS A 27 -0.31 20.72 -4.65
N LEU A 28 -0.99 19.91 -3.82
CA LEU A 28 -1.06 18.45 -3.99
C LEU A 28 -1.97 18.05 -5.14
N MET A 29 -2.97 18.86 -5.48
CA MET A 29 -3.89 18.58 -6.60
C MET A 29 -3.19 18.68 -7.95
N ALA A 30 -2.18 19.50 -8.11
CA ALA A 30 -1.41 19.62 -9.34
C ALA A 30 -0.54 18.38 -9.63
N GLY A 31 -0.06 17.69 -8.58
CA GLY A 31 0.71 16.44 -8.70
C GLY A 31 -0.15 15.18 -8.76
N LEU A 32 -1.43 15.28 -8.41
CA LEU A 32 -2.34 14.14 -8.30
C LEU A 32 -2.50 13.33 -9.61
N PRO A 33 -2.68 13.95 -10.80
CA PRO A 33 -2.81 13.20 -12.05
C PRO A 33 -1.56 12.37 -12.37
N GLY A 34 -0.37 12.91 -12.14
CA GLY A 34 0.90 12.21 -12.33
C GLY A 34 1.06 11.04 -11.35
N TYR A 35 0.67 11.25 -10.10
CA TYR A 35 0.68 10.21 -9.07
C TYR A 35 -0.30 9.08 -9.39
N ILE A 36 -1.51 9.40 -9.82
CA ILE A 36 -2.52 8.41 -10.20
C ILE A 36 -2.04 7.58 -11.39
N LEU A 37 -1.46 8.21 -12.41
CA LEU A 37 -0.92 7.52 -13.57
C LEU A 37 0.24 6.62 -13.19
N TRP A 38 1.14 7.09 -12.34
CA TRP A 38 2.22 6.27 -11.80
C TRP A 38 1.69 5.07 -10.99
N LEU A 39 0.68 5.29 -10.14
CA LEU A 39 0.04 4.25 -9.35
C LEU A 39 -0.63 3.19 -10.22
N PHE A 40 -1.35 3.60 -11.26
CA PHE A 40 -1.94 2.67 -12.24
C PHE A 40 -0.88 1.82 -12.94
N ARG A 41 0.22 2.44 -13.35
CA ARG A 41 1.34 1.72 -13.94
C ARG A 41 1.92 0.69 -12.97
N GLU A 42 2.13 1.07 -11.73
CA GLU A 42 2.68 0.20 -10.69
C GLU A 42 1.76 -0.99 -10.40
N ILE A 43 0.46 -0.73 -10.26
CA ILE A 43 -0.55 -1.78 -10.10
C ILE A 43 -0.57 -2.72 -11.30
N ALA A 44 -0.53 -2.21 -12.52
CA ALA A 44 -0.52 -3.04 -13.73
C ALA A 44 0.73 -3.92 -13.82
N VAL A 45 1.90 -3.37 -13.57
CA VAL A 45 3.17 -4.12 -13.57
C VAL A 45 3.17 -5.21 -12.51
N SER A 46 2.74 -4.89 -11.29
CA SER A 46 2.65 -5.84 -10.18
C SER A 46 1.66 -6.97 -10.47
N ASN A 47 0.50 -6.66 -11.04
CA ASN A 47 -0.49 -7.66 -11.41
C ASN A 47 0.03 -8.61 -12.49
N ILE A 48 0.69 -8.09 -13.53
CA ILE A 48 1.29 -8.91 -14.59
C ILE A 48 2.37 -9.83 -14.01
N SER A 49 3.19 -9.32 -13.12
CA SER A 49 4.23 -10.11 -12.45
C SER A 49 3.63 -11.24 -11.62
N THR A 50 2.57 -10.98 -10.86
CA THR A 50 1.88 -11.98 -10.04
C THR A 50 1.18 -13.03 -10.91
N ILE A 51 0.50 -12.62 -11.99
CA ILE A 51 -0.14 -13.54 -12.95
C ILE A 51 0.91 -14.44 -13.59
N ARG A 52 2.03 -13.88 -14.00
CA ARG A 52 3.12 -14.64 -14.61
C ARG A 52 3.70 -15.67 -13.66
N LEU A 53 3.87 -15.31 -12.39
CA LEU A 53 4.34 -16.20 -11.33
C LEU A 53 3.41 -17.41 -11.14
N ILE A 54 2.10 -17.17 -11.14
CA ILE A 54 1.07 -18.20 -10.99
C ILE A 54 1.03 -19.11 -12.23
N LEU A 55 1.07 -18.54 -13.44
CA LEU A 55 0.99 -19.28 -14.69
C LEU A 55 2.21 -20.17 -14.97
N VAL A 56 3.38 -19.71 -14.55
CA VAL A 56 4.64 -20.47 -14.71
C VAL A 56 4.78 -21.56 -13.63
N GLY A 57 3.89 -21.58 -12.63
CA GLY A 57 3.92 -22.57 -11.55
C GLY A 57 5.10 -22.42 -10.60
N GLN A 58 5.71 -21.24 -10.55
CA GLN A 58 6.80 -20.90 -9.64
C GLN A 58 6.31 -20.27 -8.32
N ALA A 59 5.04 -20.46 -8.00
CA ALA A 59 4.52 -20.07 -6.70
C ALA A 59 5.15 -20.95 -5.63
N ASP A 60 5.96 -20.34 -4.77
CA ASP A 60 6.54 -20.94 -3.58
C ASP A 60 6.08 -20.13 -2.36
N PRO A 61 4.85 -20.40 -1.86
CA PRO A 61 4.26 -19.61 -0.81
C PRO A 61 5.07 -19.73 0.49
N VAL A 62 5.34 -18.59 1.08
CA VAL A 62 6.14 -18.49 2.30
C VAL A 62 5.39 -17.66 3.34
N LEU A 63 5.36 -18.17 4.56
CA LEU A 63 4.90 -17.45 5.74
C LEU A 63 6.12 -17.01 6.55
N PHE A 64 6.25 -15.71 6.81
CA PHE A 64 7.40 -15.16 7.49
C PHE A 64 7.01 -13.99 8.40
N ARG A 65 7.90 -13.67 9.35
CA ARG A 65 7.72 -12.54 10.26
C ARG A 65 8.62 -11.38 9.85
N VAL A 66 8.08 -10.17 9.93
CA VAL A 66 8.79 -8.93 9.62
C VAL A 66 8.64 -7.97 10.79
N PRO A 67 9.74 -7.46 11.36
CA PRO A 67 9.66 -6.43 12.38
C PRO A 67 9.18 -5.11 11.77
N TYR A 68 8.49 -4.31 12.57
CA TYR A 68 8.11 -2.96 12.20
C TYR A 68 8.68 -1.93 13.19
N THR A 69 8.96 -0.73 12.68
CA THR A 69 9.58 0.34 13.46
C THR A 69 8.61 1.47 13.81
N GLN A 70 7.38 1.40 13.32
CA GLN A 70 6.35 2.39 13.57
C GLN A 70 5.95 2.41 15.05
N LYS A 71 5.71 3.63 15.58
CA LYS A 71 5.38 3.87 16.99
C LYS A 71 3.91 4.15 17.22
N THR A 72 3.19 4.57 16.18
CA THR A 72 1.76 4.90 16.27
C THR A 72 0.90 3.78 15.67
N ALA A 73 -0.30 3.61 16.19
CA ALA A 73 -1.27 2.65 15.64
C ALA A 73 -1.58 2.95 14.16
N ALA A 74 -1.63 4.23 13.79
CA ALA A 74 -1.84 4.66 12.41
C ALA A 74 -0.65 4.26 11.51
N GLY A 75 0.59 4.42 11.97
CA GLY A 75 1.80 4.01 11.25
C GLY A 75 1.84 2.49 11.04
N VAL A 76 1.55 1.72 12.09
CA VAL A 76 1.47 0.25 12.03
C VAL A 76 0.40 -0.21 11.04
N ALA A 77 -0.79 0.37 11.10
CA ALA A 77 -1.88 0.06 10.18
C ALA A 77 -1.52 0.42 8.73
N THR A 78 -0.88 1.56 8.51
CA THR A 78 -0.43 2.00 7.19
C THR A 78 0.57 1.03 6.59
N TYR A 79 1.54 0.58 7.37
CA TYR A 79 2.55 -0.39 6.91
C TYR A 79 1.91 -1.76 6.61
N ALA A 80 1.07 -2.28 7.50
CA ALA A 80 0.37 -3.55 7.28
C ALA A 80 -0.52 -3.51 6.02
N ASN A 81 -1.24 -2.41 5.81
CA ASN A 81 -2.04 -2.20 4.60
C ASN A 81 -1.18 -2.08 3.34
N SER A 82 -0.04 -1.42 3.42
CA SER A 82 0.89 -1.29 2.29
C SER A 82 1.43 -2.64 1.85
N ILE A 83 1.75 -3.54 2.78
CA ILE A 83 2.13 -4.92 2.48
C ILE A 83 0.98 -5.65 1.77
N THR A 84 -0.24 -5.53 2.30
CA THR A 84 -1.42 -6.22 1.74
C THR A 84 -1.82 -5.67 0.38
N LEU A 85 -1.61 -4.39 0.12
CA LEU A 85 -1.85 -3.76 -1.19
C LEU A 85 -0.80 -4.13 -2.24
N THR A 86 0.35 -4.63 -1.82
CA THR A 86 1.34 -5.17 -2.74
C THR A 86 0.87 -6.52 -3.27
N PRO A 87 0.71 -6.68 -4.59
CA PRO A 87 0.22 -7.94 -5.16
C PRO A 87 1.11 -9.13 -4.77
N GLY A 88 0.47 -10.18 -4.28
CA GLY A 88 1.15 -11.41 -3.88
C GLY A 88 1.65 -11.43 -2.43
N THR A 89 1.35 -10.40 -1.63
CA THR A 89 1.63 -10.38 -0.19
C THR A 89 0.40 -10.01 0.62
N VAL A 90 0.26 -10.60 1.79
CA VAL A 90 -0.85 -10.33 2.72
C VAL A 90 -0.34 -10.32 4.15
N THR A 91 -0.67 -9.30 4.91
CA THR A 91 -0.47 -9.29 6.36
C THR A 91 -1.55 -10.13 7.01
N VAL A 92 -1.15 -11.21 7.63
CA VAL A 92 -2.06 -12.22 8.23
C VAL A 92 -2.35 -11.88 9.69
N GLU A 93 -1.34 -11.43 10.42
CA GLU A 93 -1.43 -11.14 11.85
C GLU A 93 -0.52 -9.97 12.22
N ILE A 94 -0.96 -9.17 13.16
CA ILE A 94 -0.20 -8.07 13.75
C ILE A 94 0.04 -8.39 15.22
N THR A 95 1.29 -8.54 15.60
CA THR A 95 1.71 -8.74 16.98
C THR A 95 2.56 -7.55 17.45
N GLU A 96 2.88 -7.50 18.73
CA GLU A 96 3.76 -6.44 19.24
C GLU A 96 5.16 -6.56 18.61
N GLY A 97 5.53 -5.58 17.81
CA GLY A 97 6.84 -5.43 17.19
C GLY A 97 7.02 -6.14 15.85
N GLU A 98 6.09 -6.99 15.41
CA GLU A 98 6.25 -7.71 14.13
C GLU A 98 4.92 -8.06 13.45
N PHE A 99 4.98 -8.22 12.13
CA PHE A 99 3.89 -8.74 11.32
C PHE A 99 4.16 -10.18 10.88
N LEU A 100 3.12 -11.00 10.88
CA LEU A 100 3.11 -12.26 10.16
C LEU A 100 2.60 -12.01 8.75
N VAL A 101 3.43 -12.26 7.75
CA VAL A 101 3.14 -11.98 6.34
C VAL A 101 3.17 -13.26 5.53
N HIS A 102 2.20 -13.42 4.66
CA HIS A 102 2.17 -14.46 3.64
C HIS A 102 2.57 -13.85 2.29
N ALA A 103 3.53 -14.46 1.63
CA ALA A 103 3.92 -14.11 0.25
C ALA A 103 3.78 -15.32 -0.66
N VAL A 104 3.34 -15.09 -1.91
CA VAL A 104 3.18 -16.14 -2.94
C VAL A 104 4.52 -16.63 -3.46
N SER A 105 5.61 -15.92 -3.22
CA SER A 105 6.97 -16.33 -3.60
C SER A 105 8.01 -15.82 -2.62
N ARG A 106 9.17 -16.49 -2.61
CA ARG A 106 10.32 -16.07 -1.81
C ARG A 106 10.87 -14.71 -2.21
N GLU A 107 10.85 -14.40 -3.50
CA GLU A 107 11.30 -13.12 -4.02
C GLU A 107 10.50 -11.95 -3.42
N LEU A 108 9.17 -12.08 -3.39
CA LEU A 108 8.30 -11.10 -2.74
C LEU A 108 8.50 -11.02 -1.23
N ALA A 109 8.77 -12.16 -0.59
CA ALA A 109 9.11 -12.19 0.83
C ALA A 109 10.42 -11.43 1.12
N ASP A 110 11.43 -11.62 0.28
CA ASP A 110 12.72 -10.94 0.41
C ASP A 110 12.60 -9.43 0.17
N ASP A 111 11.75 -9.02 -0.75
CA ASP A 111 11.46 -7.61 -1.01
C ASP A 111 10.81 -6.93 0.22
N VAL A 112 9.84 -7.57 0.83
CA VAL A 112 9.24 -7.07 2.09
C VAL A 112 10.26 -7.05 3.23
N LYS A 113 11.08 -8.08 3.36
CA LYS A 113 12.15 -8.18 4.38
C LYS A 113 13.25 -7.14 4.19
N SER A 114 13.43 -6.60 2.98
CA SER A 114 14.44 -5.57 2.71
C SER A 114 14.26 -4.28 3.51
N GLY A 115 13.05 -4.07 4.05
CA GLY A 115 12.72 -2.93 4.91
C GLY A 115 12.49 -1.61 4.19
N GLY A 116 12.54 -1.57 2.87
CA GLY A 116 12.34 -0.34 2.10
C GLY A 116 10.96 0.29 2.29
N MET A 117 9.94 -0.52 2.48
CA MET A 117 8.58 -0.05 2.76
C MET A 117 8.43 0.43 4.21
N ASP A 118 9.01 -0.26 5.17
CA ASP A 118 9.08 0.12 6.58
C ASP A 118 9.72 1.51 6.73
N GLU A 119 10.85 1.72 6.09
CA GLU A 119 11.56 3.01 6.10
C GLU A 119 10.72 4.16 5.52
N LYS A 120 10.00 3.91 4.44
CA LYS A 120 9.12 4.92 3.83
C LYS A 120 7.97 5.31 4.75
N VAL A 121 7.32 4.34 5.38
CA VAL A 121 6.21 4.58 6.32
C VAL A 121 6.71 5.29 7.58
N THR A 122 7.83 4.87 8.13
CA THR A 122 8.47 5.53 9.28
C THR A 122 8.84 6.97 8.98
N ARG A 123 9.29 7.27 7.78
CA ARG A 123 9.58 8.64 7.34
C ARG A 123 8.34 9.52 7.31
N ILE A 124 7.21 8.99 6.85
CA ILE A 124 5.93 9.71 6.85
C ILE A 124 5.45 9.93 8.29
N GLU A 125 5.58 8.94 9.15
CA GLU A 125 5.24 9.05 10.57
C GLU A 125 6.08 10.11 11.28
N GLY A 126 7.38 10.19 10.99
CA GLY A 126 8.28 11.18 11.57
C GLY A 126 8.03 12.63 11.12
N VAL A 127 7.42 12.82 9.97
CA VAL A 127 7.02 14.15 9.45
C VAL A 127 5.72 14.64 10.11
N SER A 128 4.92 13.74 10.67
CA SER A 128 3.65 14.07 11.33
C SER A 128 3.78 14.36 12.82
N GLY A 129 5.01 14.30 13.35
CA GLY A 129 5.32 14.53 14.77
C GLY A 129 5.82 15.95 15.07
#